data_e6cfe09d50f93d478d93131ebc69966c
#
_entry.id   e6cfe09d50f93d478d93131ebc69966c
#
_cell.length_a   1.000
_cell.length_b   1.000
_cell.length_c   1.000
_cell.angle_alpha   90.00
_cell.angle_beta   90.00
_cell.angle_gamma   90.00
#
_symmetry.space_group_name_H-M   'P 1'
#
loop_
_entity.id
_entity.type
_entity.pdbx_description
1 polymer ?
#
loop_
_entity_poly.entity_id
_entity_poly.type
_entity_poly.pdbx_seq_one_letter_code
_entity_poly.pdbx_strand_id
1 'polypeptide(L)'
;YQPTGWERVDRALEEMKLRLDTADNEEKFQAIGMIGRETLITIAQQVFDSEKHPTLDGVEASKTDAKRMLEAYLKIELAENSKKVIKFAKSAVDLANQLTHDRGATKRDASICLISVTAVASLIKSIQLTGK
;
A
#
# COMPACT_ATOMS: atom_id res chain seq x y z
N TYR A 1 -12.20 1.36 -10.81
CA TYR A 1 -11.74 1.75 -9.46
C TYR A 1 -12.71 2.74 -8.81
N GLN A 2 -13.06 2.45 -7.57
CA GLN A 2 -13.91 3.32 -6.76
C GLN A 2 -13.02 4.15 -5.82
N PRO A 3 -13.19 5.48 -5.74
CA PRO A 3 -12.44 6.29 -4.79
C PRO A 3 -12.62 5.82 -3.36
N THR A 4 -11.55 5.88 -2.57
CA THR A 4 -11.56 5.44 -1.17
C THR A 4 -12.23 6.47 -0.25
N GLY A 5 -12.32 7.71 -0.67
CA GLY A 5 -12.73 8.82 0.18
C GLY A 5 -11.58 9.42 0.97
N TRP A 6 -10.41 8.78 0.95
CA TRP A 6 -9.18 9.35 1.50
C TRP A 6 -8.54 10.19 0.42
N GLU A 7 -8.73 11.49 0.49
CA GLU A 7 -8.35 12.43 -0.57
C GLU A 7 -6.89 12.28 -1.01
N ARG A 8 -5.98 12.17 -0.04
CA ARG A 8 -4.55 12.06 -0.34
C ARG A 8 -4.21 10.76 -1.06
N VAL A 9 -4.87 9.66 -0.68
CA VAL A 9 -4.68 8.37 -1.33
C VAL A 9 -5.22 8.42 -2.76
N ASP A 10 -6.42 8.95 -2.93
CA ASP A 10 -7.06 9.00 -4.25
C ASP A 10 -6.26 9.88 -5.22
N ARG A 11 -5.72 11.02 -4.74
CA ARG A 11 -4.85 11.87 -5.56
C ARG A 11 -3.56 11.16 -5.95
N ALA A 12 -2.96 10.41 -5.01
CA ALA A 12 -1.72 9.68 -5.29
C ALA A 12 -1.93 8.58 -6.32
N LEU A 13 -3.03 7.84 -6.23
CA LEU A 13 -3.35 6.80 -7.21
C LEU A 13 -3.58 7.40 -8.59
N GLU A 14 -4.26 8.52 -8.68
CA GLU A 14 -4.45 9.22 -9.95
C GLU A 14 -3.12 9.70 -10.52
N GLU A 15 -2.23 10.23 -9.68
CA GLU A 15 -0.90 10.66 -10.08
C GLU A 15 -0.07 9.50 -10.63
N MET A 16 -0.11 8.33 -9.96
CA MET A 16 0.58 7.14 -10.45
C MET A 16 0.08 6.75 -11.83
N LYS A 17 -1.23 6.77 -12.02
CA LYS A 17 -1.87 6.41 -13.28
C LYS A 17 -1.45 7.36 -14.41
N LEU A 18 -1.47 8.66 -14.15
CA LEU A 18 -1.07 9.67 -15.14
C LEU A 18 0.41 9.53 -15.50
N ARG A 19 1.28 9.31 -14.52
CA ARG A 19 2.70 9.11 -14.76
C ARG A 19 2.98 7.84 -15.54
N LEU A 20 2.24 6.77 -15.26
CA LEU A 20 2.41 5.50 -15.98
C LEU A 20 2.12 5.67 -17.47
N ASP A 21 1.11 6.46 -17.83
CA ASP A 21 0.73 6.68 -19.22
C ASP A 21 1.87 7.26 -20.05
N THR A 22 2.75 8.07 -19.46
CA THR A 22 3.82 8.75 -20.17
C THR A 22 5.22 8.28 -19.78
N ALA A 23 5.35 7.40 -18.79
CA ALA A 23 6.65 6.92 -18.35
C ALA A 23 7.30 6.06 -19.44
N ASP A 24 8.55 6.37 -19.76
CA ASP A 24 9.28 5.74 -20.86
C ASP A 24 10.73 5.41 -20.51
N ASN A 25 11.14 5.58 -19.24
CA ASN A 25 12.48 5.23 -18.80
C ASN A 25 12.49 4.74 -17.36
N GLU A 26 13.62 4.16 -16.96
CA GLU A 26 13.83 3.55 -15.66
C GLU A 26 13.52 4.51 -14.49
N GLU A 27 14.00 5.74 -14.58
CA GLU A 27 13.83 6.73 -13.52
C GLU A 27 12.34 7.08 -13.32
N LYS A 28 11.60 7.16 -14.39
CA LYS A 28 10.15 7.44 -14.32
C LYS A 28 9.38 6.25 -13.75
N PHE A 29 9.82 5.02 -14.04
CA PHE A 29 9.22 3.82 -13.43
C PHE A 29 9.52 3.75 -11.94
N GLN A 30 10.77 4.06 -11.55
CA GLN A 30 11.16 4.11 -10.14
C GLN A 30 10.36 5.18 -9.38
N ALA A 31 10.08 6.32 -10.00
CA ALA A 31 9.29 7.38 -9.39
C ALA A 31 7.86 6.91 -9.06
N ILE A 32 7.28 6.06 -9.91
CA ILE A 32 5.97 5.45 -9.65
C ILE A 32 6.06 4.54 -8.42
N GLY A 33 7.13 3.78 -8.28
CA GLY A 33 7.38 2.96 -7.09
C GLY A 33 7.41 3.80 -5.82
N MET A 34 8.07 4.94 -5.87
CA MET A 34 8.15 5.84 -4.72
C MET A 34 6.78 6.38 -4.32
N ILE A 35 5.97 6.80 -5.29
CA ILE A 35 4.60 7.26 -5.02
C ILE A 35 3.77 6.12 -4.42
N GLY A 36 3.91 4.91 -4.94
CA GLY A 36 3.22 3.73 -4.42
C GLY A 36 3.58 3.43 -2.98
N ARG A 37 4.88 3.48 -2.66
CA ARG A 37 5.35 3.30 -1.29
C ARG A 37 4.75 4.33 -0.35
N GLU A 38 4.78 5.61 -0.74
CA GLU A 38 4.21 6.69 0.08
C GLU A 38 2.70 6.56 0.22
N THR A 39 2.03 6.09 -0.81
CA THR A 39 0.59 5.84 -0.78
C THR A 39 0.24 4.74 0.24
N LEU A 40 1.01 3.66 0.25
CA LEU A 40 0.79 2.56 1.21
C LEU A 40 1.04 3.03 2.64
N ILE A 41 2.03 3.87 2.87
CA ILE A 41 2.27 4.48 4.18
C ILE A 41 1.06 5.33 4.60
N THR A 42 0.54 6.14 3.68
CA THR A 42 -0.63 6.97 3.95
C THR A 42 -1.86 6.12 4.30
N ILE A 43 -2.10 5.03 3.55
CA ILE A 43 -3.19 4.09 3.83
C ILE A 43 -3.03 3.52 5.24
N ALA A 44 -1.83 3.06 5.58
CA ALA A 44 -1.54 2.49 6.89
C ALA A 44 -1.82 3.50 8.00
N GLN A 45 -1.40 4.75 7.82
CA GLN A 45 -1.64 5.81 8.80
C GLN A 45 -3.12 6.13 8.98
N GLN A 46 -3.93 5.95 7.94
CA GLN A 46 -5.37 6.20 8.03
C GLN A 46 -6.08 5.20 8.93
N VAL A 47 -5.61 3.97 9.02
CA VAL A 47 -6.35 2.89 9.66
C VAL A 47 -5.68 2.33 10.91
N PHE A 48 -4.37 2.47 11.03
CA PHE A 48 -3.64 1.91 12.17
C PHE A 48 -3.83 2.77 13.41
N ASP A 49 -4.20 2.13 14.52
CA ASP A 49 -4.31 2.74 15.84
C ASP A 49 -3.48 1.89 16.80
N SER A 50 -2.39 2.43 17.32
CA SER A 50 -1.45 1.70 18.18
C SER A 50 -2.09 1.13 19.45
N GLU A 51 -3.15 1.76 19.94
CA GLU A 51 -3.88 1.26 21.12
C GLU A 51 -4.80 0.09 20.80
N LYS A 52 -5.39 0.10 19.60
CA LYS A 52 -6.33 -0.93 19.15
C LYS A 52 -5.62 -2.09 18.46
N HIS A 53 -4.52 -1.82 17.77
CA HIS A 53 -3.83 -2.78 16.91
C HIS A 53 -2.41 -3.04 17.44
N PRO A 54 -2.23 -3.98 18.39
CA PRO A 54 -0.87 -4.31 18.86
C PRO A 54 -0.09 -4.97 17.73
N THR A 55 1.19 -4.62 17.60
CA THR A 55 2.04 -5.24 16.60
C THR A 55 2.32 -6.70 16.96
N LEU A 56 2.46 -7.55 15.96
CA LEU A 56 2.61 -8.99 16.16
C LEU A 56 3.94 -9.36 16.83
N ASP A 57 4.99 -8.57 16.58
CA ASP A 57 6.32 -8.79 17.13
C ASP A 57 6.62 -7.97 18.39
N GLY A 58 5.65 -7.18 18.85
CA GLY A 58 5.82 -6.33 20.03
C GLY A 58 6.69 -5.09 19.81
N VAL A 59 7.18 -4.88 18.59
CA VAL A 59 7.99 -3.71 18.26
C VAL A 59 7.05 -2.56 17.88
N GLU A 60 7.27 -1.38 18.47
CA GLU A 60 6.47 -0.21 18.14
C GLU A 60 6.66 0.18 16.68
N ALA A 61 5.55 0.36 15.96
CA ALA A 61 5.60 0.74 14.54
C ALA A 61 5.94 2.22 14.41
N SER A 62 6.96 2.54 13.60
CA SER A 62 7.22 3.92 13.22
C SER A 62 6.11 4.41 12.28
N LYS A 63 6.02 5.74 12.09
CA LYS A 63 4.98 6.35 11.25
C LYS A 63 5.10 5.96 9.77
N THR A 64 6.24 5.44 9.36
CA THR A 64 6.49 5.04 7.97
C THR A 64 6.59 3.53 7.78
N ASP A 65 6.38 2.76 8.84
CA ASP A 65 6.46 1.30 8.78
C ASP A 65 5.12 0.71 8.35
N ALA A 66 4.82 0.85 7.06
CA ALA A 66 3.54 0.41 6.50
C ALA A 66 3.31 -1.10 6.71
N LYS A 67 4.34 -1.93 6.56
CA LYS A 67 4.20 -3.38 6.72
C LYS A 67 3.73 -3.75 8.11
N ARG A 68 4.37 -3.19 9.14
CA ARG A 68 4.03 -3.50 10.53
C ARG A 68 2.66 -2.96 10.90
N MET A 69 2.34 -1.73 10.44
CA MET A 69 1.04 -1.12 10.71
C MET A 69 -0.10 -1.90 10.05
N LEU A 70 0.05 -2.25 8.78
CA LEU A 70 -0.98 -2.99 8.05
C LEU A 70 -1.16 -4.40 8.61
N GLU A 71 -0.06 -5.07 8.96
CA GLU A 71 -0.12 -6.39 9.59
C GLU A 71 -0.92 -6.35 10.88
N ALA A 72 -0.62 -5.40 11.76
CA ALA A 72 -1.33 -5.27 13.03
C ALA A 72 -2.80 -4.96 12.84
N TYR A 73 -3.11 -4.03 11.93
CA TYR A 73 -4.49 -3.67 11.61
C TYR A 73 -5.27 -4.87 11.08
N LEU A 74 -4.73 -5.55 10.08
CA LEU A 74 -5.41 -6.68 9.44
C LEU A 74 -5.62 -7.85 10.40
N LYS A 75 -4.66 -8.09 11.28
CA LYS A 75 -4.76 -9.17 12.26
C LYS A 75 -5.98 -8.98 13.17
N ILE A 76 -6.22 -7.77 13.63
CA ILE A 76 -7.36 -7.46 14.51
C ILE A 76 -8.68 -7.45 13.71
N GLU A 77 -8.69 -6.78 12.55
CA GLU A 77 -9.93 -6.58 11.81
C GLU A 77 -10.44 -7.84 11.12
N LEU A 78 -9.55 -8.72 10.68
CA LEU A 78 -9.92 -9.95 9.97
C LEU A 78 -9.79 -11.23 10.81
N ALA A 79 -9.09 -11.16 11.94
CA ALA A 79 -8.90 -12.29 12.86
C ALA A 79 -8.42 -13.56 12.12
N GLU A 80 -9.21 -14.62 12.08
CA GLU A 80 -8.82 -15.90 11.50
C GLU A 80 -8.53 -15.86 10.01
N ASN A 81 -9.15 -14.92 9.29
CA ASN A 81 -8.99 -14.78 7.84
C ASN A 81 -7.86 -13.83 7.45
N SER A 82 -7.02 -13.44 8.40
CA SER A 82 -6.03 -12.38 8.18
C SER A 82 -4.76 -12.82 7.44
N LYS A 83 -4.35 -14.07 7.60
CA LYS A 83 -3.01 -14.53 7.20
C LYS A 83 -2.65 -14.25 5.74
N LYS A 84 -3.51 -14.65 4.80
CA LYS A 84 -3.24 -14.45 3.37
C LYS A 84 -3.37 -12.99 2.96
N VAL A 85 -4.29 -12.27 3.58
CA VAL A 85 -4.48 -10.84 3.29
C VAL A 85 -3.29 -10.04 3.80
N ILE A 86 -2.77 -10.37 4.97
CA ILE A 86 -1.54 -9.76 5.50
C ILE A 86 -0.39 -10.00 4.52
N LYS A 87 -0.22 -11.23 4.05
CA LYS A 87 0.84 -11.57 3.11
C LYS A 87 0.72 -10.76 1.82
N PHE A 88 -0.48 -10.60 1.30
CA PHE A 88 -0.74 -9.80 0.12
C PHE A 88 -0.36 -8.33 0.35
N ALA A 89 -0.82 -7.74 1.44
CA ALA A 89 -0.55 -6.33 1.74
C ALA A 89 0.96 -6.08 1.92
N LYS A 90 1.65 -6.97 2.65
CA LYS A 90 3.10 -6.86 2.85
C LYS A 90 3.85 -7.00 1.53
N SER A 91 3.40 -7.91 0.65
CA SER A 91 4.01 -8.07 -0.67
C SER A 91 3.85 -6.82 -1.53
N ALA A 92 2.71 -6.14 -1.44
CA ALA A 92 2.52 -4.88 -2.16
C ALA A 92 3.52 -3.81 -1.70
N VAL A 93 3.78 -3.72 -0.39
CA VAL A 93 4.79 -2.80 0.15
C VAL A 93 6.17 -3.16 -0.38
N ASP A 94 6.51 -4.45 -0.38
CA ASP A 94 7.80 -4.92 -0.88
C ASP A 94 7.97 -4.61 -2.38
N LEU A 95 6.92 -4.80 -3.18
CA LEU A 95 6.97 -4.49 -4.61
C LEU A 95 7.23 -3.00 -4.86
N ALA A 96 6.57 -2.12 -4.12
CA ALA A 96 6.77 -0.68 -4.27
C ALA A 96 8.19 -0.27 -3.85
N ASN A 97 8.70 -0.82 -2.75
CA ASN A 97 10.08 -0.58 -2.32
C ASN A 97 11.08 -1.07 -3.36
N GLN A 98 10.89 -2.28 -3.88
CA GLN A 98 11.78 -2.86 -4.87
C GLN A 98 11.81 -2.00 -6.13
N LEU A 99 10.66 -1.57 -6.63
CA LEU A 99 10.57 -0.75 -7.83
C LEU A 99 11.31 0.58 -7.67
N THR A 100 11.22 1.19 -6.50
CA THR A 100 11.89 2.46 -6.21
C THR A 100 13.40 2.38 -6.44
N HIS A 101 14.01 1.21 -6.23
CA HIS A 101 15.45 1.01 -6.31
C HIS A 101 15.88 0.09 -7.46
N ASP A 102 14.96 -0.36 -8.29
CA ASP A 102 15.24 -1.33 -9.34
C ASP A 102 15.87 -0.67 -10.56
N ARG A 103 17.15 -0.94 -10.80
CA ARG A 103 17.88 -0.42 -11.96
C ARG A 103 17.42 -1.02 -13.27
N GLY A 104 16.74 -2.14 -13.24
CA GLY A 104 16.15 -2.76 -14.42
C GLY A 104 14.65 -2.54 -14.54
N ALA A 105 14.11 -1.55 -13.84
CA ALA A 105 12.68 -1.31 -13.80
C ALA A 105 12.07 -1.13 -15.19
N THR A 106 10.95 -1.79 -15.42
CA THR A 106 10.21 -1.76 -16.68
C THR A 106 8.83 -1.15 -16.48
N LYS A 107 8.17 -0.83 -17.58
CA LYS A 107 6.78 -0.36 -17.53
C LYS A 107 5.85 -1.41 -16.92
N ARG A 108 6.14 -2.69 -17.17
CA ARG A 108 5.37 -3.79 -16.57
C ARG A 108 5.48 -3.76 -15.05
N ASP A 109 6.69 -3.57 -14.52
CA ASP A 109 6.91 -3.49 -13.07
C ASP A 109 6.14 -2.33 -12.46
N ALA A 110 6.14 -1.17 -13.11
CA ALA A 110 5.38 0.00 -12.66
C ALA A 110 3.88 -0.24 -12.71
N SER A 111 3.39 -0.93 -13.74
CA SER A 111 1.99 -1.30 -13.87
C SER A 111 1.55 -2.24 -12.74
N ILE A 112 2.36 -3.26 -12.45
CA ILE A 112 2.10 -4.20 -11.36
C ILE A 112 2.05 -3.46 -10.02
N CYS A 113 2.96 -2.52 -9.81
CA CYS A 113 2.99 -1.70 -8.60
C CYS A 113 1.69 -0.91 -8.45
N LEU A 114 1.26 -0.22 -9.48
CA LEU A 114 0.01 0.55 -9.46
C LEU A 114 -1.19 -0.34 -9.15
N ILE A 115 -1.28 -1.49 -9.80
CA ILE A 115 -2.38 -2.44 -9.58
C ILE A 115 -2.37 -2.93 -8.12
N SER A 116 -1.20 -3.27 -7.60
CA SER A 116 -1.06 -3.78 -6.23
C SER A 116 -1.44 -2.73 -5.19
N VAL A 117 -0.99 -1.50 -5.35
CA VAL A 117 -1.31 -0.40 -4.43
C VAL A 117 -2.80 -0.09 -4.48
N THR A 118 -3.38 -0.03 -5.68
CA THR A 118 -4.81 0.19 -5.87
C THR A 118 -5.62 -0.92 -5.19
N ALA A 119 -5.19 -2.17 -5.33
CA ALA A 119 -5.86 -3.31 -4.72
C ALA A 119 -5.81 -3.23 -3.18
N VAL A 120 -4.68 -2.85 -2.60
CA VAL A 120 -4.58 -2.67 -1.16
C VAL A 120 -5.51 -1.55 -0.69
N ALA A 121 -5.53 -0.41 -1.40
CA ALA A 121 -6.42 0.70 -1.05
C ALA A 121 -7.89 0.26 -1.04
N SER A 122 -8.32 -0.45 -2.08
CA SER A 122 -9.69 -0.95 -2.21
C SER A 122 -10.01 -1.98 -1.13
N LEU A 123 -9.07 -2.88 -0.86
CA LEU A 123 -9.20 -3.92 0.17
C LEU A 123 -9.40 -3.30 1.56
N ILE A 124 -8.53 -2.38 1.93
CA ILE A 124 -8.58 -1.73 3.25
C ILE A 124 -9.88 -0.94 3.38
N LYS A 125 -10.26 -0.20 2.34
CA LYS A 125 -11.52 0.55 2.37
C LYS A 125 -12.73 -0.37 2.50
N SER A 126 -12.71 -1.52 1.83
CA SER A 126 -13.77 -2.52 1.96
C SER A 126 -13.91 -3.01 3.40
N ILE A 127 -12.79 -3.27 4.07
CA ILE A 127 -12.79 -3.69 5.48
C ILE A 127 -13.40 -2.59 6.36
N GLN A 128 -13.04 -1.32 6.12
CA GLN A 128 -13.58 -0.19 6.87
C GLN A 128 -15.10 -0.06 6.72
N LEU A 129 -15.63 -0.34 5.53
CA LEU A 129 -17.07 -0.21 5.26
C LEU A 129 -17.88 -1.40 5.81
N THR A 130 -17.28 -2.58 5.86
CA THR A 130 -17.98 -3.83 6.21
C THR A 130 -17.62 -4.37 7.59
N GLY A 131 -16.66 -3.77 8.26
CA GLY A 131 -16.09 -4.28 9.50
C GLY A 131 -16.88 -3.99 10.78
N LYS A 132 -18.14 -3.65 10.64
CA LYS A 132 -18.98 -3.34 11.80
C LYS A 132 -19.96 -4.43 12.12
#